data_2985e6438970224f2391937607f701b2
#
_entry.id   2985e6438970224f2391937607f701b2
#
_cell.length_a   1.000
_cell.length_b   1.000
_cell.length_c   1.000
_cell.angle_alpha   90.00
_cell.angle_beta   90.00
_cell.angle_gamma   90.00
#
_symmetry.space_group_name_H-M   'P 1'
#
loop_
_entity.id
_entity.type
_entity.pdbx_description
1 polymer ?
#
loop_
_entity_poly.entity_id
_entity_poly.type
_entity_poly.pdbx_seq_one_letter_code
_entity_poly.pdbx_strand_id
1 'polypeptide(L)'
;GLYNAYLQLKNNLEFARYSEAQKKAIENNLRDFKLSGISLPEAQQKRYGEIVSRLSELSSQFSNNVLDATMGWDKVIEDENLLKGLPESALQAAQQSAQSKGLSSYRFTLEIPSYLPVMTYCENPELRAEMYQAFVTRASDQGPNAGKWDNTAIMEEILALRVELAKLL
;
A
#
# COMPACT_ATOMS: atom_id res chain seq x y z
N GLY A 1 4.68 31.19 16.04
CA GLY A 1 3.91 29.97 15.95
C GLY A 1 4.24 28.97 17.07
N LEU A 2 3.57 27.83 17.10
CA LEU A 2 3.65 26.83 18.18
C LEU A 2 5.08 26.30 18.41
N TYR A 3 5.83 26.08 17.34
CA TYR A 3 7.25 25.69 17.40
C TYR A 3 8.08 26.64 18.26
N ASN A 4 7.94 27.96 18.04
CA ASN A 4 8.66 28.96 18.81
C ASN A 4 8.25 28.96 20.30
N ALA A 5 6.97 28.71 20.61
CA ALA A 5 6.51 28.56 21.98
C ALA A 5 7.17 27.38 22.70
N TYR A 6 7.29 26.23 22.04
CA TYR A 6 8.03 25.07 22.59
C TYR A 6 9.52 25.35 22.75
N LEU A 7 10.16 26.10 21.83
CA LEU A 7 11.56 26.54 21.99
C LEU A 7 11.73 27.46 23.21
N GLN A 8 10.78 28.39 23.43
CA GLN A 8 10.81 29.25 24.61
C GLN A 8 10.67 28.45 25.91
N LEU A 9 9.75 27.45 25.95
CA LEU A 9 9.62 26.56 27.10
C LEU A 9 10.92 25.81 27.40
N LYS A 10 11.60 25.25 26.37
CA LYS A 10 12.86 24.52 26.53
C LYS A 10 14.00 25.41 27.01
N ASN A 11 14.04 26.67 26.55
CA ASN A 11 15.10 27.64 26.89
C ASN A 11 14.82 28.45 28.16
N ASN A 12 13.67 28.22 28.80
CA ASN A 12 13.32 28.91 30.05
C ASN A 12 14.11 28.33 31.22
N LEU A 13 14.53 29.18 32.16
CA LEU A 13 15.20 28.75 33.40
C LEU A 13 14.37 27.75 34.23
N GLU A 14 13.05 27.83 34.13
CA GLU A 14 12.15 26.91 34.80
C GLU A 14 12.13 25.50 34.22
N PHE A 15 12.67 25.29 32.99
CA PHE A 15 12.71 23.96 32.36
C PHE A 15 13.39 22.92 33.25
N ALA A 16 14.43 23.33 33.99
CA ALA A 16 15.12 22.45 34.94
C ALA A 16 14.19 21.91 36.06
N ARG A 17 13.13 22.66 36.40
CA ARG A 17 12.14 22.32 37.46
C ARG A 17 11.01 21.41 36.95
N TYR A 18 10.87 21.24 35.64
CA TYR A 18 9.85 20.36 35.06
C TYR A 18 10.13 18.89 35.41
N SER A 19 9.07 18.11 35.56
CA SER A 19 9.19 16.66 35.69
C SER A 19 9.84 16.04 34.44
N GLU A 20 10.43 14.87 34.54
CA GLU A 20 11.02 14.17 33.41
C GLU A 20 9.99 13.92 32.27
N ALA A 21 8.73 13.63 32.64
CA ALA A 21 7.65 13.48 31.69
C ALA A 21 7.35 14.79 30.90
N GLN A 22 7.33 15.94 31.59
CA GLN A 22 7.12 17.26 30.96
C GLN A 22 8.29 17.62 30.05
N LYS A 23 9.54 17.43 30.51
CA LYS A 23 10.73 17.63 29.67
C LYS A 23 10.67 16.79 28.43
N LYS A 24 10.37 15.49 28.58
CA LYS A 24 10.28 14.55 27.45
C LYS A 24 9.17 14.91 26.47
N ALA A 25 8.02 15.36 26.96
CA ALA A 25 6.93 15.85 26.11
C ALA A 25 7.37 17.05 25.25
N ILE A 26 8.05 18.03 25.83
CA ILE A 26 8.57 19.22 25.13
C ILE A 26 9.60 18.80 24.08
N GLU A 27 10.54 17.93 24.43
CA GLU A 27 11.58 17.43 23.51
C GLU A 27 10.99 16.64 22.35
N ASN A 28 10.02 15.76 22.61
CA ASN A 28 9.34 15.02 21.57
C ASN A 28 8.61 15.94 20.59
N ASN A 29 7.87 16.93 21.10
CA ASN A 29 7.20 17.90 20.23
C ASN A 29 8.20 18.71 19.39
N LEU A 30 9.31 19.15 19.96
CA LEU A 30 10.36 19.87 19.21
C LEU A 30 11.00 18.98 18.14
N ARG A 31 11.23 17.71 18.44
CA ARG A 31 11.71 16.73 17.45
C ARG A 31 10.69 16.56 16.33
N ASP A 32 9.43 16.39 16.66
CA ASP A 32 8.36 16.17 15.69
C ASP A 32 8.16 17.40 14.79
N PHE A 33 8.24 18.63 15.34
CA PHE A 33 8.29 19.86 14.56
C PHE A 33 9.50 19.93 13.64
N LYS A 34 10.68 19.50 14.11
CA LYS A 34 11.88 19.43 13.27
C LYS A 34 11.67 18.46 12.11
N LEU A 35 11.15 17.27 12.40
CA LEU A 35 10.88 16.23 11.38
C LEU A 35 9.74 16.60 10.42
N SER A 36 8.87 17.55 10.78
CA SER A 36 7.87 18.12 9.87
C SER A 36 8.44 19.21 8.93
N GLY A 37 9.74 19.49 9.01
CA GLY A 37 10.39 20.47 8.17
C GLY A 37 10.19 21.94 8.55
N ILE A 38 9.45 22.23 9.65
CA ILE A 38 9.10 23.63 10.04
C ILE A 38 10.32 24.45 10.46
N SER A 39 11.41 23.79 10.87
CA SER A 39 12.68 24.41 11.26
C SER A 39 13.66 24.63 10.11
N LEU A 40 13.33 24.16 8.91
CA LEU A 40 14.17 24.29 7.74
C LEU A 40 14.23 25.74 7.24
N PRO A 41 15.32 26.18 6.59
CA PRO A 41 15.33 27.41 5.81
C PRO A 41 14.23 27.44 4.74
N GLU A 42 13.73 28.62 4.37
CA GLU A 42 12.59 28.78 3.47
C GLU A 42 12.70 28.01 2.15
N ALA A 43 13.88 28.04 1.53
CA ALA A 43 14.13 27.29 0.28
C ALA A 43 13.99 25.76 0.47
N GLN A 44 14.45 25.25 1.62
CA GLN A 44 14.36 23.84 1.96
C GLN A 44 12.93 23.46 2.40
N GLN A 45 12.20 24.36 3.06
CA GLN A 45 10.78 24.15 3.39
C GLN A 45 9.94 23.98 2.12
N LYS A 46 10.19 24.81 1.09
CA LYS A 46 9.53 24.68 -0.20
C LYS A 46 9.79 23.31 -0.81
N ARG A 47 11.07 22.90 -0.87
CA ARG A 47 11.45 21.59 -1.41
C ARG A 47 10.86 20.44 -0.61
N TYR A 48 10.84 20.54 0.72
CA TYR A 48 10.17 19.58 1.60
C TYR A 48 8.69 19.41 1.23
N GLY A 49 7.97 20.52 1.07
CA GLY A 49 6.55 20.51 0.68
C GLY A 49 6.32 19.85 -0.67
N GLU A 50 7.16 20.13 -1.67
CA GLU A 50 7.11 19.51 -2.99
C GLU A 50 7.28 17.98 -2.90
N ILE A 51 8.28 17.52 -2.12
CA ILE A 51 8.55 16.09 -1.93
C ILE A 51 7.36 15.40 -1.24
N VAL A 52 6.83 15.97 -0.17
CA VAL A 52 5.69 15.41 0.57
C VAL A 52 4.45 15.30 -0.32
N SER A 53 4.16 16.34 -1.10
CA SER A 53 3.06 16.32 -2.08
C SER A 53 3.27 15.22 -3.11
N ARG A 54 4.46 15.13 -3.69
CA ARG A 54 4.77 14.11 -4.71
C ARG A 54 4.70 12.70 -4.15
N LEU A 55 5.20 12.46 -2.93
CA LEU A 55 5.08 11.16 -2.26
C LEU A 55 3.62 10.77 -2.03
N SER A 56 2.74 11.72 -1.71
CA SER A 56 1.30 11.46 -1.56
C SER A 56 0.64 11.06 -2.88
N GLU A 57 0.97 11.75 -3.98
CA GLU A 57 0.50 11.42 -5.34
C GLU A 57 0.96 10.02 -5.75
N LEU A 58 2.25 9.71 -5.58
CA LEU A 58 2.83 8.41 -5.92
C LEU A 58 2.22 7.28 -5.08
N SER A 59 1.97 7.51 -3.79
CA SER A 59 1.33 6.53 -2.92
C SER A 59 -0.11 6.23 -3.37
N SER A 60 -0.85 7.26 -3.78
CA SER A 60 -2.20 7.09 -4.33
C SER A 60 -2.18 6.33 -5.65
N GLN A 61 -1.26 6.67 -6.54
CA GLN A 61 -1.10 5.99 -7.83
C GLN A 61 -0.69 4.53 -7.63
N PHE A 62 0.25 4.26 -6.71
CA PHE A 62 0.66 2.90 -6.35
C PHE A 62 -0.54 2.06 -5.89
N SER A 63 -1.36 2.60 -5.00
CA SER A 63 -2.54 1.91 -4.46
C SER A 63 -3.59 1.64 -5.54
N ASN A 64 -3.84 2.62 -6.42
CA ASN A 64 -4.76 2.47 -7.54
C ASN A 64 -4.28 1.39 -8.52
N ASN A 65 -2.99 1.38 -8.87
CA ASN A 65 -2.42 0.35 -9.74
C ASN A 65 -2.58 -1.06 -9.15
N VAL A 66 -2.39 -1.23 -7.83
CA VAL A 66 -2.62 -2.53 -7.16
C VAL A 66 -4.09 -2.92 -7.21
N LEU A 67 -5.01 -1.97 -7.00
CA LEU A 67 -6.45 -2.22 -7.09
C LEU A 67 -6.84 -2.64 -8.51
N ASP A 68 -6.42 -1.86 -9.51
CA ASP A 68 -6.73 -2.14 -10.92
C ASP A 68 -6.13 -3.47 -11.38
N ALA A 69 -4.90 -3.79 -10.97
CA ALA A 69 -4.26 -5.07 -11.25
C ALA A 69 -5.01 -6.24 -10.59
N THR A 70 -5.57 -6.05 -9.39
CA THR A 70 -6.37 -7.05 -8.69
C THR A 70 -7.70 -7.29 -9.42
N MET A 71 -8.35 -6.23 -9.88
CA MET A 71 -9.65 -6.31 -10.58
C MET A 71 -9.50 -6.68 -12.06
N GLY A 72 -8.33 -6.45 -12.65
CA GLY A 72 -8.06 -6.64 -14.07
C GLY A 72 -7.64 -8.07 -14.46
N TRP A 73 -7.69 -9.03 -13.53
CA TRP A 73 -7.44 -10.44 -13.80
C TRP A 73 -8.61 -11.30 -13.33
N ASP A 74 -8.98 -12.25 -14.17
CA ASP A 74 -9.92 -13.31 -13.81
C ASP A 74 -9.61 -14.61 -14.55
N LYS A 75 -10.12 -15.71 -14.01
CA LYS A 75 -10.05 -17.04 -14.59
C LYS A 75 -11.45 -17.65 -14.63
N VAL A 76 -11.88 -18.05 -15.81
CA VAL A 76 -13.14 -18.76 -16.02
C VAL A 76 -12.85 -20.27 -16.14
N ILE A 77 -13.57 -21.08 -15.36
CA ILE A 77 -13.46 -22.54 -15.33
C ILE A 77 -14.85 -23.11 -15.68
N GLU A 78 -14.91 -23.92 -16.72
CA GLU A 78 -16.14 -24.60 -17.15
C GLU A 78 -16.26 -26.01 -16.56
N ASP A 79 -15.13 -26.71 -16.38
CA ASP A 79 -15.09 -28.07 -15.85
C ASP A 79 -14.99 -28.04 -14.31
N GLU A 80 -16.09 -28.39 -13.65
CA GLU A 80 -16.19 -28.46 -12.19
C GLU A 80 -15.19 -29.48 -11.59
N ASN A 81 -14.76 -30.50 -12.33
CA ASN A 81 -13.79 -31.46 -11.83
C ASN A 81 -12.45 -30.81 -11.47
N LEU A 82 -12.10 -29.68 -12.09
CA LEU A 82 -10.91 -28.90 -11.78
C LEU A 82 -11.02 -28.11 -10.45
N LEU A 83 -12.21 -28.09 -9.86
CA LEU A 83 -12.53 -27.31 -8.65
C LEU A 83 -12.71 -28.20 -7.40
N LYS A 84 -12.30 -29.49 -7.49
CA LYS A 84 -12.36 -30.42 -6.34
C LYS A 84 -11.66 -29.84 -5.12
N GLY A 85 -12.27 -30.09 -3.95
CA GLY A 85 -11.78 -29.60 -2.66
C GLY A 85 -12.35 -28.24 -2.26
N LEU A 86 -12.89 -27.44 -3.19
CA LEU A 86 -13.47 -26.15 -2.85
C LEU A 86 -14.76 -26.31 -2.03
N PRO A 87 -14.97 -25.49 -0.98
CA PRO A 87 -16.22 -25.43 -0.25
C PRO A 87 -17.37 -24.97 -1.15
N GLU A 88 -18.58 -25.48 -0.88
CA GLU A 88 -19.82 -25.13 -1.60
C GLU A 88 -20.04 -23.61 -1.68
N SER A 89 -19.77 -22.88 -0.59
CA SER A 89 -19.88 -21.41 -0.56
C SER A 89 -18.94 -20.71 -1.54
N ALA A 90 -17.74 -21.25 -1.75
CA ALA A 90 -16.78 -20.70 -2.72
C ALA A 90 -17.22 -20.99 -4.16
N LEU A 91 -17.78 -22.17 -4.43
CA LEU A 91 -18.34 -22.53 -5.74
C LEU A 91 -19.52 -21.62 -6.08
N GLN A 92 -20.46 -21.43 -5.15
CA GLN A 92 -21.60 -20.53 -5.33
C GLN A 92 -21.17 -19.09 -5.60
N ALA A 93 -20.18 -18.57 -4.86
CA ALA A 93 -19.63 -17.23 -5.09
C ALA A 93 -18.98 -17.11 -6.48
N ALA A 94 -18.25 -18.13 -6.93
CA ALA A 94 -17.64 -18.16 -8.26
C ALA A 94 -18.71 -18.23 -9.38
N GLN A 95 -19.80 -18.99 -9.18
CA GLN A 95 -20.94 -19.01 -10.11
C GLN A 95 -21.64 -17.65 -10.19
N GLN A 96 -21.93 -17.02 -9.05
CA GLN A 96 -22.53 -15.68 -9.03
C GLN A 96 -21.63 -14.64 -9.71
N SER A 97 -20.30 -14.73 -9.50
CA SER A 97 -19.32 -13.89 -10.18
C SER A 97 -19.37 -14.09 -11.70
N ALA A 98 -19.47 -15.33 -12.18
CA ALA A 98 -19.61 -15.65 -13.60
C ALA A 98 -20.94 -15.12 -14.17
N GLN A 99 -22.05 -15.37 -13.48
CA GLN A 99 -23.40 -14.92 -13.88
C GLN A 99 -23.46 -13.39 -14.02
N SER A 100 -22.79 -12.64 -13.16
CA SER A 100 -22.71 -11.16 -13.28
C SER A 100 -22.05 -10.68 -14.59
N LYS A 101 -21.34 -11.57 -15.27
CA LYS A 101 -20.72 -11.35 -16.57
C LYS A 101 -21.44 -12.07 -17.72
N GLY A 102 -22.62 -12.66 -17.44
CA GLY A 102 -23.40 -13.40 -18.43
C GLY A 102 -22.84 -14.79 -18.76
N LEU A 103 -22.00 -15.36 -17.90
CA LEU A 103 -21.38 -16.66 -18.09
C LEU A 103 -22.08 -17.72 -17.22
N SER A 104 -22.20 -18.95 -17.75
CA SER A 104 -22.76 -20.12 -17.04
C SER A 104 -21.62 -21.07 -16.59
N SER A 105 -20.65 -20.52 -15.85
CA SER A 105 -19.43 -21.20 -15.45
C SER A 105 -19.00 -20.73 -14.06
N TYR A 106 -17.75 -20.94 -13.68
CA TYR A 106 -17.15 -20.47 -12.44
C TYR A 106 -16.10 -19.41 -12.76
N ARG A 107 -16.22 -18.22 -12.15
CA ARG A 107 -15.26 -17.12 -12.35
C ARG A 107 -14.53 -16.81 -11.06
N PHE A 108 -13.23 -16.94 -11.07
CA PHE A 108 -12.31 -16.61 -9.98
C PHE A 108 -11.59 -15.30 -10.28
N THR A 109 -11.33 -14.50 -9.23
CA THR A 109 -10.61 -13.23 -9.30
C THR A 109 -9.47 -13.23 -8.29
N LEU A 110 -8.63 -12.17 -8.32
CA LEU A 110 -7.56 -12.00 -7.33
C LEU A 110 -8.01 -11.30 -6.05
N GLU A 111 -9.30 -11.00 -5.90
CA GLU A 111 -9.85 -10.53 -4.65
C GLU A 111 -9.77 -11.62 -3.58
N ILE A 112 -9.42 -11.25 -2.35
CA ILE A 112 -9.16 -12.21 -1.26
C ILE A 112 -10.29 -13.24 -1.06
N PRO A 113 -11.59 -12.88 -1.09
CA PRO A 113 -12.67 -13.87 -0.93
C PRO A 113 -12.71 -14.92 -2.04
N SER A 114 -12.20 -14.62 -3.25
CA SER A 114 -12.12 -15.55 -4.36
C SER A 114 -10.79 -16.32 -4.36
N TYR A 115 -9.69 -15.63 -4.12
CA TYR A 115 -8.34 -16.18 -4.16
C TYR A 115 -8.05 -17.16 -3.02
N LEU A 116 -8.37 -16.78 -1.78
CA LEU A 116 -7.97 -17.54 -0.60
C LEU A 116 -8.59 -18.96 -0.52
N PRO A 117 -9.89 -19.17 -0.84
CA PRO A 117 -10.45 -20.53 -0.88
C PRO A 117 -9.75 -21.44 -1.89
N VAL A 118 -9.38 -20.92 -3.07
CA VAL A 118 -8.65 -21.72 -4.08
C VAL A 118 -7.29 -22.13 -3.54
N MET A 119 -6.53 -21.20 -2.95
CA MET A 119 -5.21 -21.49 -2.40
C MET A 119 -5.26 -22.46 -1.23
N THR A 120 -6.34 -22.45 -0.45
CA THR A 120 -6.46 -23.24 0.78
C THR A 120 -7.03 -24.66 0.51
N TYR A 121 -8.01 -24.78 -0.38
CA TYR A 121 -8.82 -25.98 -0.47
C TYR A 121 -8.80 -26.66 -1.85
N CYS A 122 -8.51 -25.93 -2.95
CA CYS A 122 -8.52 -26.52 -4.28
C CYS A 122 -7.46 -27.60 -4.42
N GLU A 123 -7.85 -28.81 -4.85
CA GLU A 123 -6.92 -29.92 -5.05
C GLU A 123 -6.07 -29.76 -6.33
N ASN A 124 -6.52 -28.94 -7.29
CA ASN A 124 -5.84 -28.72 -8.55
C ASN A 124 -4.59 -27.82 -8.38
N PRO A 125 -3.37 -28.38 -8.49
CA PRO A 125 -2.14 -27.62 -8.28
C PRO A 125 -1.87 -26.60 -9.39
N GLU A 126 -2.34 -26.87 -10.62
CA GLU A 126 -2.13 -25.98 -11.77
C GLU A 126 -2.94 -24.70 -11.60
N LEU A 127 -4.20 -24.81 -11.19
CA LEU A 127 -5.04 -23.64 -10.90
C LEU A 127 -4.48 -22.82 -9.75
N ARG A 128 -4.01 -23.47 -8.67
CA ARG A 128 -3.34 -22.75 -7.57
C ARG A 128 -2.09 -22.02 -8.03
N ALA A 129 -1.25 -22.67 -8.85
CA ALA A 129 -0.02 -22.06 -9.37
C ALA A 129 -0.31 -20.86 -10.27
N GLU A 130 -1.30 -20.95 -11.16
CA GLU A 130 -1.70 -19.86 -12.04
C GLU A 130 -2.21 -18.66 -11.23
N MET A 131 -3.12 -18.89 -10.28
CA MET A 131 -3.67 -17.84 -9.43
C MET A 131 -2.59 -17.24 -8.52
N TYR A 132 -1.70 -18.05 -7.97
CA TYR A 132 -0.57 -17.57 -7.16
C TYR A 132 0.33 -16.65 -7.97
N GLN A 133 0.75 -17.07 -9.17
CA GLN A 133 1.57 -16.25 -10.04
C GLN A 133 0.89 -14.91 -10.34
N ALA A 134 -0.38 -14.95 -10.75
CA ALA A 134 -1.13 -13.73 -11.03
C ALA A 134 -1.22 -12.81 -9.80
N PHE A 135 -1.40 -13.38 -8.60
CA PHE A 135 -1.54 -12.62 -7.37
C PHE A 135 -0.24 -11.96 -6.91
N VAL A 136 0.89 -12.69 -6.93
CA VAL A 136 2.17 -12.18 -6.42
C VAL A 136 2.87 -11.23 -7.40
N THR A 137 2.49 -11.25 -8.68
CA THR A 137 3.05 -10.37 -9.71
C THR A 137 2.16 -9.19 -10.07
N ARG A 138 1.11 -8.93 -9.27
CA ARG A 138 0.23 -7.78 -9.50
C ARG A 138 0.99 -6.47 -9.47
N ALA A 139 0.61 -5.56 -10.37
CA ALA A 139 1.18 -4.24 -10.48
C ALA A 139 2.72 -4.23 -10.60
N SER A 140 3.25 -5.16 -11.38
CA SER A 140 4.68 -5.28 -11.65
C SER A 140 4.96 -5.49 -13.15
N ASP A 141 6.23 -5.59 -13.49
CA ASP A 141 6.73 -5.94 -14.82
C ASP A 141 6.71 -7.45 -15.09
N GLN A 142 6.15 -8.25 -14.16
CA GLN A 142 6.10 -9.72 -14.23
C GLN A 142 4.67 -10.24 -14.34
N GLY A 143 4.54 -11.52 -14.73
CA GLY A 143 3.28 -12.26 -14.70
C GLY A 143 2.34 -11.99 -15.88
N PRO A 144 1.07 -12.42 -15.77
CA PRO A 144 0.14 -12.40 -16.91
C PRO A 144 -0.26 -11.00 -17.38
N ASN A 145 -0.17 -9.99 -16.51
CA ASN A 145 -0.47 -8.58 -16.81
C ASN A 145 0.79 -7.70 -16.72
N ALA A 146 1.98 -8.28 -16.99
CA ALA A 146 3.26 -7.57 -16.93
C ALA A 146 3.21 -6.19 -17.61
N GLY A 147 3.64 -5.15 -16.88
CA GLY A 147 3.72 -3.78 -17.36
C GLY A 147 2.41 -3.00 -17.43
N LYS A 148 1.22 -3.65 -17.26
CA LYS A 148 -0.07 -2.95 -17.45
C LYS A 148 -0.39 -1.93 -16.34
N TRP A 149 -0.04 -2.23 -15.11
CA TRP A 149 -0.21 -1.36 -13.94
C TRP A 149 1.08 -1.33 -13.12
N ASP A 150 2.19 -1.31 -13.78
CA ASP A 150 3.51 -1.50 -13.20
C ASP A 150 3.89 -0.36 -12.25
N ASN A 151 4.21 -0.74 -11.03
CA ASN A 151 4.64 0.17 -9.96
C ASN A 151 6.16 0.31 -9.85
N THR A 152 6.96 -0.32 -10.69
CA THR A 152 8.43 -0.33 -10.58
C THR A 152 8.99 1.09 -10.56
N ALA A 153 8.64 1.91 -11.55
CA ALA A 153 9.12 3.29 -11.63
C ALA A 153 8.61 4.16 -10.45
N ILE A 154 7.38 3.90 -9.98
CA ILE A 154 6.79 4.59 -8.81
C ILE A 154 7.60 4.25 -7.55
N MET A 155 7.96 2.99 -7.34
CA MET A 155 8.79 2.56 -6.20
C MET A 155 10.16 3.22 -6.22
N GLU A 156 10.82 3.26 -7.38
CA GLU A 156 12.13 3.91 -7.54
C GLU A 156 12.06 5.40 -7.20
N GLU A 157 11.05 6.11 -7.70
CA GLU A 157 10.84 7.54 -7.41
C GLU A 157 10.55 7.76 -5.92
N ILE A 158 9.69 6.93 -5.30
CA ILE A 158 9.39 7.01 -3.86
C ILE A 158 10.67 6.83 -3.04
N LEU A 159 11.51 5.85 -3.36
CA LEU A 159 12.75 5.60 -2.65
C LEU A 159 13.73 6.77 -2.78
N ALA A 160 13.88 7.31 -3.98
CA ALA A 160 14.73 8.48 -4.23
C ALA A 160 14.27 9.71 -3.44
N LEU A 161 12.97 10.01 -3.47
CA LEU A 161 12.38 11.13 -2.74
C LEU A 161 12.50 10.97 -1.21
N ARG A 162 12.32 9.75 -0.69
CA ARG A 162 12.52 9.48 0.75
C ARG A 162 13.97 9.68 1.20
N VAL A 163 14.94 9.29 0.36
CA VAL A 163 16.36 9.56 0.63
C VAL A 163 16.64 11.07 0.61
N GLU A 164 16.09 11.81 -0.35
CA GLU A 164 16.22 13.27 -0.40
C GLU A 164 15.58 13.93 0.82
N LEU A 165 14.37 13.51 1.18
CA LEU A 165 13.65 14.02 2.36
C LEU A 165 14.47 13.83 3.65
N ALA A 166 15.07 12.65 3.82
CA ALA A 166 15.89 12.36 5.00
C ALA A 166 17.17 13.20 5.06
N LYS A 167 17.70 13.63 3.92
CA LYS A 167 18.88 14.53 3.86
C LYS A 167 18.53 15.99 4.13
N LEU A 168 17.30 16.40 3.93
CA LEU A 168 16.82 17.76 4.23
C LEU A 168 16.63 17.98 5.74
N LEU A 169 16.26 16.94 6.49
CA LEU A 169 15.95 16.95 7.92
C LEU A 169 17.18 16.71 8.80
#